data_bc7674d6417283db75194648bf56fa8c
#
_entry.id   bc7674d6417283db75194648bf56fa8c
#
_cell.length_a   1.000
_cell.length_b   1.000
_cell.length_c   1.000
_cell.angle_alpha   90.00
_cell.angle_beta   90.00
_cell.angle_gamma   90.00
#
_symmetry.space_group_name_H-M   'P 1'
#
loop_
_entity.id
_entity.type
_entity.pdbx_description
1 polymer ?
#
loop_
_entity_poly.entity_id
_entity_poly.type
_entity_poly.pdbx_seq_one_letter_code
_entity_poly.pdbx_strand_id
1 'polypeptide(L)'
;MDGGLMKSSKSRPVLQTSAVALTVFLAACSKPAVKNTDAGSSASQATVGTSGEITQNASPSPSALPAATPSTSTTTVGRDPDALRALERMGDYLRTLKAFQIRSETSRDEVLDDGENVEFDGVLDMIVERPNRLRVDVTSDKQQRLYFYNGSDLSIWGRRVNYYATIPAPPTIRELVDTLVKKYDIELPLADLFYWSDRKSTGDIVSAADLGDSQVGGVTCGHYAFRQPDADWQVWIQQGDYPLPRKLVIRTTTDEAKPRFAAVMTWNLAPSYNDAAFTFVPPADAHRITMTQVLASRSERGSGH
;
A
#
# COMPACT_ATOMS: atom_id res chain seq x y z
N MET A 1 21.60 52.81 -5.34
CA MET A 1 22.27 51.57 -5.77
C MET A 1 21.83 50.49 -4.79
N ASP A 2 20.65 49.97 -5.06
CA ASP A 2 20.05 48.92 -4.20
C ASP A 2 20.03 47.61 -4.97
N GLY A 3 20.85 46.69 -4.53
CA GLY A 3 20.94 45.33 -5.06
C GLY A 3 19.91 44.42 -4.41
N GLY A 4 18.75 44.25 -5.08
CA GLY A 4 17.71 43.32 -4.68
C GLY A 4 18.17 41.88 -4.80
N LEU A 5 18.31 41.17 -3.69
CA LEU A 5 18.64 39.76 -3.59
C LEU A 5 17.38 38.95 -3.93
N MET A 6 17.30 38.43 -5.16
CA MET A 6 16.28 37.45 -5.56
C MET A 6 16.49 36.15 -4.81
N LYS A 7 15.63 35.89 -3.82
CA LYS A 7 15.53 34.57 -3.17
C LYS A 7 14.95 33.56 -4.16
N SER A 8 15.80 32.69 -4.69
CA SER A 8 15.41 31.48 -5.42
C SER A 8 14.67 30.53 -4.47
N SER A 9 13.36 30.44 -4.65
CA SER A 9 12.52 29.42 -4.02
C SER A 9 12.79 28.08 -4.73
N LYS A 10 13.61 27.23 -4.12
CA LYS A 10 13.77 25.84 -4.53
C LYS A 10 12.50 25.09 -4.13
N SER A 11 11.64 24.83 -5.13
CA SER A 11 10.54 23.90 -5.03
C SER A 11 11.06 22.52 -4.61
N ARG A 12 10.58 22.01 -3.48
CA ARG A 12 10.89 20.68 -2.96
C ARG A 12 10.05 19.65 -3.72
N PRO A 13 10.55 18.43 -3.98
CA PRO A 13 9.74 17.39 -4.56
C PRO A 13 8.64 17.00 -3.56
N VAL A 14 7.42 17.19 -3.97
CA VAL A 14 6.20 16.66 -3.35
C VAL A 14 6.30 15.13 -3.41
N LEU A 15 6.01 14.46 -2.30
CA LEU A 15 5.73 13.02 -2.31
C LEU A 15 4.50 12.83 -3.20
N GLN A 16 4.72 12.55 -4.47
CA GLN A 16 3.67 12.09 -5.35
C GLN A 16 3.48 10.60 -5.05
N THR A 17 2.47 10.27 -4.26
CA THR A 17 1.83 8.97 -4.34
C THR A 17 1.09 8.93 -5.68
N SER A 18 1.85 8.79 -6.76
CA SER A 18 1.26 8.54 -8.06
C SER A 18 0.61 7.16 -7.99
N ALA A 19 -0.72 7.13 -8.04
CA ALA A 19 -1.43 5.92 -8.42
C ALA A 19 -1.00 5.60 -9.84
N VAL A 20 0.05 4.81 -9.96
CA VAL A 20 0.53 4.37 -11.27
C VAL A 20 -0.38 3.24 -11.68
N ALA A 21 -1.20 3.52 -12.68
CA ALA A 21 -1.70 2.48 -13.55
C ALA A 21 -0.49 1.67 -14.03
N LEU A 22 -0.28 0.50 -13.47
CA LEU A 22 0.74 -0.43 -13.89
C LEU A 22 0.36 -0.90 -15.30
N THR A 23 0.84 -0.18 -16.31
CA THR A 23 0.70 -0.58 -17.72
C THR A 23 1.46 -1.88 -17.90
N VAL A 24 0.75 -2.98 -17.74
CA VAL A 24 1.23 -4.29 -18.12
C VAL A 24 1.27 -4.30 -19.63
N PHE A 25 2.46 -4.36 -20.22
CA PHE A 25 2.62 -4.76 -21.62
C PHE A 25 2.12 -6.19 -21.76
N LEU A 26 0.84 -6.35 -22.10
CA LEU A 26 0.26 -7.58 -22.59
C LEU A 26 0.61 -7.70 -24.06
N ALA A 27 1.58 -8.54 -24.38
CA ALA A 27 1.71 -9.10 -25.72
C ALA A 27 0.44 -9.91 -26.02
N ALA A 28 -0.31 -9.46 -27.01
CA ALA A 28 -1.51 -10.11 -27.49
C ALA A 28 -1.19 -11.52 -28.02
N CYS A 29 -1.65 -12.56 -27.32
CA CYS A 29 -1.79 -13.88 -27.89
C CYS A 29 -3.29 -14.11 -28.14
N SER A 30 -3.65 -14.14 -29.41
CA SER A 30 -4.99 -14.45 -29.93
C SER A 30 -5.48 -15.81 -29.46
N LYS A 31 -6.69 -15.86 -28.90
CA LYS A 31 -7.40 -17.09 -28.56
C LYS A 31 -8.14 -17.63 -29.76
N PRO A 32 -8.22 -18.97 -29.95
CA PRO A 32 -9.24 -19.55 -30.78
C PRO A 32 -10.57 -19.76 -30.03
N ALA A 33 -11.66 -19.44 -30.68
CA ALA A 33 -13.02 -19.59 -30.18
C ALA A 33 -13.41 -21.07 -30.05
N VAL A 34 -14.00 -21.43 -28.91
CA VAL A 34 -14.69 -22.70 -28.73
C VAL A 34 -16.20 -22.44 -28.63
N LYS A 35 -16.95 -23.12 -29.51
CA LYS A 35 -18.40 -23.06 -29.60
C LYS A 35 -19.06 -23.81 -28.43
N ASN A 36 -20.08 -23.17 -27.85
CA ASN A 36 -21.04 -23.80 -26.94
C ASN A 36 -22.02 -24.69 -27.71
N THR A 37 -22.31 -25.83 -27.11
CA THR A 37 -23.48 -26.64 -27.47
C THR A 37 -24.35 -26.83 -26.23
N ASP A 38 -25.65 -26.50 -26.39
CA ASP A 38 -26.74 -26.65 -25.43
C ASP A 38 -27.08 -28.10 -25.09
N ALA A 39 -27.57 -28.33 -23.88
CA ALA A 39 -28.64 -29.23 -23.47
C ALA A 39 -28.77 -29.15 -21.94
N GLY A 40 -29.82 -28.73 -21.28
CA GLY A 40 -31.18 -29.24 -21.43
C GLY A 40 -31.65 -29.80 -20.09
N SER A 41 -32.58 -29.06 -19.43
CA SER A 41 -33.71 -29.54 -18.61
C SER A 41 -33.50 -30.44 -17.38
N SER A 42 -33.96 -30.04 -16.18
CA SER A 42 -35.22 -30.55 -15.61
C SER A 42 -35.49 -30.00 -14.21
N ALA A 43 -36.71 -29.54 -14.04
CA ALA A 43 -37.32 -29.12 -12.79
C ALA A 43 -37.66 -30.33 -11.89
N SER A 44 -37.69 -30.10 -10.56
CA SER A 44 -38.58 -30.85 -9.67
C SER A 44 -38.98 -29.98 -8.49
N GLN A 45 -40.27 -29.68 -8.43
CA GLN A 45 -41.03 -29.17 -7.31
C GLN A 45 -41.31 -30.30 -6.33
N ALA A 46 -41.32 -30.01 -5.05
CA ALA A 46 -42.11 -30.75 -4.08
C ALA A 46 -42.56 -29.79 -2.97
N THR A 47 -43.84 -29.80 -2.82
CA THR A 47 -44.71 -29.01 -1.92
C THR A 47 -44.93 -29.68 -0.57
N VAL A 48 -45.42 -28.84 0.38
CA VAL A 48 -46.45 -29.11 1.43
C VAL A 48 -45.97 -29.56 2.82
N GLY A 49 -46.27 -28.78 3.80
CA GLY A 49 -47.24 -28.94 4.88
C GLY A 49 -46.59 -28.66 6.24
N THR A 50 -47.07 -27.91 7.18
CA THR A 50 -48.31 -27.92 7.92
C THR A 50 -48.13 -27.03 9.15
N SER A 51 -49.15 -26.30 9.51
CA SER A 51 -49.37 -25.45 10.65
C SER A 51 -49.00 -26.06 12.01
N GLY A 52 -48.46 -25.20 12.92
CA GLY A 52 -48.34 -25.46 14.32
C GLY A 52 -48.45 -24.13 15.09
N GLU A 53 -49.65 -23.87 15.58
CA GLU A 53 -50.06 -22.78 16.46
C GLU A 53 -49.52 -23.07 17.87
N ILE A 54 -48.74 -22.18 18.50
CA ILE A 54 -48.48 -22.20 19.96
C ILE A 54 -48.46 -20.78 20.50
N THR A 55 -49.50 -20.48 21.21
CA THR A 55 -49.71 -19.66 22.42
C THR A 55 -48.67 -18.59 22.77
N GLN A 56 -49.19 -17.37 22.84
CA GLN A 56 -48.59 -16.19 23.47
C GLN A 56 -48.34 -16.46 24.98
N ASN A 57 -47.13 -16.21 25.42
CA ASN A 57 -46.83 -16.02 26.82
C ASN A 57 -46.14 -14.67 26.98
N ALA A 58 -46.83 -13.76 27.71
CA ALA A 58 -46.38 -12.42 28.03
C ALA A 58 -45.19 -12.49 29.03
N SER A 59 -44.07 -11.85 28.71
CA SER A 59 -42.98 -11.60 29.61
C SER A 59 -42.71 -10.11 29.80
N PRO A 60 -42.33 -9.66 30.98
CA PRO A 60 -42.37 -8.25 31.38
C PRO A 60 -41.26 -7.42 30.73
N SER A 61 -41.59 -6.16 30.45
CA SER A 61 -40.67 -5.12 29.98
C SER A 61 -39.42 -4.98 30.80
N PRO A 62 -38.24 -4.99 30.23
CA PRO A 62 -37.04 -4.52 30.93
C PRO A 62 -37.00 -2.98 30.90
N SER A 63 -36.77 -2.41 32.08
CA SER A 63 -36.47 -1.03 32.37
C SER A 63 -35.50 -0.40 31.36
N ALA A 64 -35.86 0.74 30.80
CA ALA A 64 -34.99 1.52 29.94
C ALA A 64 -33.74 2.00 30.71
N LEU A 65 -32.55 1.53 30.29
CA LEU A 65 -31.30 2.18 30.60
C LEU A 65 -31.22 3.52 29.88
N PRO A 66 -30.67 4.59 30.49
CA PRO A 66 -30.53 5.86 29.83
C PRO A 66 -29.63 5.71 28.59
N ALA A 67 -30.14 6.12 27.44
CA ALA A 67 -29.37 6.18 26.20
C ALA A 67 -28.17 7.10 26.39
N ALA A 68 -26.98 6.54 26.28
CA ALA A 68 -25.77 7.31 26.14
C ALA A 68 -25.88 8.12 24.82
N THR A 69 -25.98 9.43 24.94
CA THR A 69 -25.92 10.37 23.83
C THR A 69 -24.60 10.15 23.09
N PRO A 70 -24.60 9.85 21.78
CA PRO A 70 -23.38 9.84 21.02
C PRO A 70 -22.83 11.27 21.02
N SER A 71 -21.71 11.49 21.68
CA SER A 71 -20.93 12.72 21.54
C SER A 71 -20.44 12.79 20.10
N THR A 72 -21.15 13.50 19.25
CA THR A 72 -20.70 13.85 17.91
C THR A 72 -19.57 14.86 18.08
N SER A 73 -18.34 14.35 18.20
CA SER A 73 -17.14 15.17 18.11
C SER A 73 -17.11 15.74 16.70
N THR A 74 -17.50 17.00 16.56
CA THR A 74 -17.29 17.76 15.32
C THR A 74 -15.78 17.88 15.14
N THR A 75 -15.20 16.99 14.33
CA THR A 75 -13.78 17.01 14.00
C THR A 75 -13.53 18.27 13.21
N THR A 76 -12.99 19.29 13.85
CA THR A 76 -12.49 20.49 13.19
C THR A 76 -11.42 20.03 12.19
N VAL A 77 -11.57 20.40 10.93
CA VAL A 77 -10.57 20.12 9.87
C VAL A 77 -9.28 20.86 10.26
N GLY A 78 -8.42 20.20 10.98
CA GLY A 78 -7.17 20.73 11.53
C GLY A 78 -6.07 19.66 11.54
N ARG A 79 -4.87 20.07 11.84
CA ARG A 79 -3.72 19.17 12.03
C ARG A 79 -3.65 18.82 13.52
N ASP A 80 -4.28 17.73 13.91
CA ASP A 80 -4.26 17.23 15.29
C ASP A 80 -2.79 16.97 15.72
N PRO A 81 -2.30 17.63 16.77
CA PRO A 81 -0.92 17.48 17.19
C PRO A 81 -0.62 16.09 17.80
N ASP A 82 -1.62 15.38 18.34
CA ASP A 82 -1.44 14.04 18.89
C ASP A 82 -1.26 13.02 17.79
N ALA A 83 -2.04 13.12 16.72
CA ALA A 83 -1.87 12.30 15.51
C ALA A 83 -0.49 12.52 14.87
N LEU A 84 -0.05 13.77 14.74
CA LEU A 84 1.29 14.07 14.21
C LEU A 84 2.41 13.53 15.10
N ARG A 85 2.29 13.67 16.43
CA ARG A 85 3.26 13.10 17.38
C ARG A 85 3.31 11.57 17.32
N ALA A 86 2.16 10.91 17.13
CA ALA A 86 2.11 9.46 16.97
C ALA A 86 2.85 9.01 15.71
N LEU A 87 2.65 9.71 14.59
CA LEU A 87 3.36 9.45 13.33
C LEU A 87 4.88 9.69 13.48
N GLU A 88 5.29 10.74 14.15
CA GLU A 88 6.70 11.04 14.41
C GLU A 88 7.34 9.97 15.29
N ARG A 89 6.70 9.54 16.38
CA ARG A 89 7.19 8.45 17.26
C ARG A 89 7.35 7.15 16.48
N MET A 90 6.38 6.80 15.62
CA MET A 90 6.46 5.63 14.75
C MET A 90 7.67 5.74 13.80
N GLY A 91 7.83 6.87 13.12
CA GLY A 91 8.96 7.12 12.23
C GLY A 91 10.31 7.05 12.94
N ASP A 92 10.39 7.64 14.15
CA ASP A 92 11.59 7.59 14.99
C ASP A 92 11.95 6.15 15.37
N TYR A 93 10.95 5.34 15.74
CA TYR A 93 11.16 3.93 16.05
C TYR A 93 11.60 3.14 14.81
N LEU A 94 10.93 3.30 13.67
CA LEU A 94 11.31 2.64 12.42
C LEU A 94 12.76 2.93 11.99
N ARG A 95 13.29 4.11 12.32
CA ARG A 95 14.72 4.44 12.09
C ARG A 95 15.67 3.64 12.94
N THR A 96 15.28 3.22 14.13
CA THR A 96 16.15 2.44 15.02
C THR A 96 16.33 1.02 14.55
N LEU A 97 15.39 0.50 13.75
CA LEU A 97 15.41 -0.87 13.27
C LEU A 97 16.50 -1.07 12.22
N LYS A 98 17.49 -1.90 12.55
CA LYS A 98 18.56 -2.27 11.62
C LYS A 98 18.16 -3.42 10.69
N ALA A 99 17.43 -4.39 11.22
CA ALA A 99 16.91 -5.51 10.46
C ALA A 99 15.49 -5.84 10.93
N PHE A 100 14.63 -6.22 9.99
CA PHE A 100 13.28 -6.68 10.28
C PHE A 100 12.69 -7.46 9.09
N GLN A 101 11.67 -8.24 9.37
CA GLN A 101 10.83 -8.88 8.37
C GLN A 101 9.38 -8.48 8.58
N ILE A 102 8.67 -8.28 7.49
CA ILE A 102 7.23 -8.01 7.47
C ILE A 102 6.57 -9.05 6.57
N ARG A 103 5.52 -9.67 7.07
CA ARG A 103 4.51 -10.32 6.25
C ARG A 103 3.27 -9.45 6.25
N SER A 104 2.73 -9.17 5.08
CA SER A 104 1.55 -8.34 4.92
C SER A 104 0.52 -9.00 4.04
N GLU A 105 -0.73 -9.00 4.49
CA GLU A 105 -1.90 -9.23 3.64
C GLU A 105 -2.28 -7.88 3.03
N THR A 106 -2.42 -7.84 1.73
CA THR A 106 -2.68 -6.62 0.97
C THR A 106 -3.93 -6.75 0.12
N SER A 107 -4.65 -5.66 -0.03
CA SER A 107 -5.78 -5.53 -0.95
C SER A 107 -5.63 -4.22 -1.70
N ARG A 108 -5.84 -4.24 -3.01
CA ARG A 108 -5.75 -3.04 -3.85
C ARG A 108 -6.81 -3.03 -4.93
N ASP A 109 -7.36 -1.87 -5.18
CA ASP A 109 -8.24 -1.65 -6.31
C ASP A 109 -7.42 -1.45 -7.59
N GLU A 110 -7.89 -2.03 -8.69
CA GLU A 110 -7.51 -1.68 -10.05
C GLU A 110 -8.71 -1.05 -10.74
N VAL A 111 -8.49 0.08 -11.37
CA VAL A 111 -9.51 0.78 -12.15
C VAL A 111 -9.54 0.19 -13.55
N LEU A 112 -10.69 -0.34 -13.96
CA LEU A 112 -10.91 -0.83 -15.31
C LEU A 112 -11.13 0.34 -16.29
N ASP A 113 -11.09 0.06 -17.59
CA ASP A 113 -11.27 1.08 -18.64
C ASP A 113 -12.61 1.80 -18.59
N ASP A 114 -13.63 1.19 -17.99
CA ASP A 114 -14.97 1.76 -17.77
C ASP A 114 -15.10 2.53 -16.44
N GLY A 115 -14.01 2.58 -15.63
CA GLY A 115 -13.95 3.26 -14.34
C GLY A 115 -14.40 2.40 -13.16
N GLU A 116 -14.71 1.10 -13.35
CA GLU A 116 -15.03 0.19 -12.27
C GLU A 116 -13.79 -0.15 -11.45
N ASN A 117 -13.92 -0.11 -10.11
CA ASN A 117 -12.88 -0.58 -9.19
C ASN A 117 -13.05 -2.08 -8.94
N VAL A 118 -12.01 -2.85 -9.24
CA VAL A 118 -11.95 -4.29 -8.95
C VAL A 118 -10.84 -4.54 -7.91
N GLU A 119 -11.21 -5.16 -6.79
CA GLU A 119 -10.28 -5.46 -5.71
C GLU A 119 -9.48 -6.74 -6.01
N PHE A 120 -8.17 -6.68 -5.74
CA PHE A 120 -7.24 -7.80 -5.83
C PHE A 120 -6.48 -7.96 -4.53
N ASP A 121 -6.55 -9.15 -3.98
CA ASP A 121 -5.81 -9.54 -2.80
C ASP A 121 -4.41 -10.05 -3.14
N GLY A 122 -3.52 -9.92 -2.16
CA GLY A 122 -2.16 -10.40 -2.26
C GLY A 122 -1.48 -10.59 -0.92
N VAL A 123 -0.33 -11.21 -0.98
CA VAL A 123 0.58 -11.35 0.16
C VAL A 123 1.93 -10.76 -0.22
N LEU A 124 2.51 -10.04 0.72
CA LEU A 124 3.86 -9.49 0.61
C LEU A 124 4.70 -10.04 1.78
N ASP A 125 5.87 -10.56 1.45
CA ASP A 125 6.94 -10.86 2.40
C ASP A 125 8.12 -9.93 2.12
N MET A 126 8.56 -9.17 3.12
CA MET A 126 9.66 -8.22 3.00
C MET A 126 10.72 -8.49 4.07
N ILE A 127 11.96 -8.63 3.67
CA ILE A 127 13.12 -8.71 4.57
C ILE A 127 13.99 -7.50 4.32
N VAL A 128 14.32 -6.79 5.38
CA VAL A 128 15.11 -5.55 5.35
C VAL A 128 16.32 -5.70 6.25
N GLU A 129 17.49 -5.34 5.73
CA GLU A 129 18.71 -5.07 6.51
C GLU A 129 19.26 -3.72 6.06
N ARG A 130 19.12 -2.74 6.94
CA ARG A 130 19.62 -1.39 6.67
C ARG A 130 21.15 -1.35 6.68
N PRO A 131 21.79 -0.50 5.85
CA PRO A 131 21.13 0.50 5.03
C PRO A 131 20.72 0.06 3.62
N ASN A 132 21.16 -1.12 3.16
CA ASN A 132 21.24 -1.39 1.73
C ASN A 132 20.95 -2.84 1.30
N ARG A 133 20.20 -3.60 2.11
CA ARG A 133 19.73 -4.93 1.74
C ARG A 133 18.23 -5.02 1.88
N LEU A 134 17.59 -5.47 0.80
CA LEU A 134 16.14 -5.59 0.73
C LEU A 134 15.76 -6.79 -0.14
N ARG A 135 14.85 -7.59 0.35
CA ARG A 135 14.12 -8.57 -0.45
C ARG A 135 12.64 -8.34 -0.26
N VAL A 136 11.89 -8.30 -1.37
CA VAL A 136 10.43 -8.23 -1.35
C VAL A 136 9.89 -9.31 -2.27
N ASP A 137 8.96 -10.10 -1.77
CA ASP A 137 8.22 -11.10 -2.51
C ASP A 137 6.74 -10.69 -2.50
N VAL A 138 6.18 -10.42 -3.68
CA VAL A 138 4.79 -10.00 -3.87
C VAL A 138 4.07 -11.08 -4.65
N THR A 139 3.05 -11.66 -4.05
CA THR A 139 2.20 -12.66 -4.67
C THR A 139 0.75 -12.22 -4.65
N SER A 140 0.12 -12.24 -5.81
CA SER A 140 -1.32 -12.01 -5.98
C SER A 140 -1.85 -12.89 -7.12
N ASP A 141 -3.15 -12.85 -7.36
CA ASP A 141 -3.77 -13.56 -8.49
C ASP A 141 -3.20 -13.13 -9.84
N LYS A 142 -2.78 -11.88 -9.95
CA LYS A 142 -2.26 -11.31 -11.20
C LYS A 142 -0.75 -11.45 -11.37
N GLN A 143 0.02 -11.41 -10.27
CA GLN A 143 1.47 -11.36 -10.37
C GLN A 143 2.18 -12.12 -9.25
N GLN A 144 3.37 -12.63 -9.60
CA GLN A 144 4.40 -13.02 -8.63
C GLN A 144 5.66 -12.28 -9.00
N ARG A 145 6.09 -11.33 -8.15
CA ARG A 145 7.24 -10.48 -8.42
C ARG A 145 8.16 -10.45 -7.21
N LEU A 146 9.43 -10.67 -7.47
CA LEU A 146 10.48 -10.66 -6.45
C LEU A 146 11.45 -9.53 -6.74
N TYR A 147 11.86 -8.84 -5.68
CA TYR A 147 12.88 -7.80 -5.70
C TYR A 147 14.04 -8.24 -4.81
N PHE A 148 15.25 -8.16 -5.33
CA PHE A 148 16.49 -8.49 -4.61
C PHE A 148 17.43 -7.31 -4.73
N TYR A 149 17.75 -6.70 -3.61
CA TYR A 149 18.69 -5.58 -3.55
C TYR A 149 19.80 -5.91 -2.56
N ASN A 150 21.05 -5.86 -3.04
CA ASN A 150 22.24 -6.26 -2.31
C ASN A 150 23.18 -5.10 -1.95
N GLY A 151 22.76 -3.85 -2.20
CA GLY A 151 23.54 -2.65 -1.94
C GLY A 151 24.24 -2.06 -3.16
N SER A 152 24.36 -2.81 -4.27
CA SER A 152 24.93 -2.36 -5.54
C SER A 152 24.01 -2.56 -6.72
N ASP A 153 23.24 -3.64 -6.70
CA ASP A 153 22.34 -4.03 -7.77
C ASP A 153 20.94 -4.30 -7.23
N LEU A 154 19.94 -3.95 -8.04
CA LEU A 154 18.56 -4.40 -7.89
C LEU A 154 18.21 -5.37 -9.00
N SER A 155 17.80 -6.58 -8.64
CA SER A 155 17.19 -7.53 -9.55
C SER A 155 15.69 -7.63 -9.29
N ILE A 156 14.89 -7.56 -10.37
CA ILE A 156 13.44 -7.74 -10.33
C ILE A 156 13.11 -8.95 -11.19
N TRP A 157 12.42 -9.94 -10.61
CA TRP A 157 12.01 -11.15 -11.28
C TRP A 157 10.51 -11.33 -11.26
N GLY A 158 9.89 -11.35 -12.45
CA GLY A 158 8.49 -11.72 -12.66
C GLY A 158 8.37 -13.23 -12.81
N ARG A 159 8.12 -13.94 -11.70
CA ARG A 159 8.16 -15.40 -11.64
C ARG A 159 7.17 -16.09 -12.58
N ARG A 160 5.93 -15.55 -12.70
CA ARG A 160 4.90 -16.14 -13.56
C ARG A 160 5.22 -16.06 -15.04
N VAL A 161 5.91 -14.99 -15.46
CA VAL A 161 6.31 -14.76 -16.86
C VAL A 161 7.74 -15.16 -17.13
N ASN A 162 8.49 -15.51 -16.08
CA ASN A 162 9.89 -15.96 -16.08
C ASN A 162 10.87 -14.97 -16.74
N TYR A 163 10.59 -13.64 -16.60
CA TYR A 163 11.49 -12.58 -17.04
C TYR A 163 12.12 -11.88 -15.85
N TYR A 164 13.39 -11.48 -15.99
CA TYR A 164 14.06 -10.68 -14.97
C TYR A 164 14.88 -9.54 -15.59
N ALA A 165 15.07 -8.49 -14.78
CA ALA A 165 16.01 -7.42 -15.08
C ALA A 165 16.90 -7.15 -13.87
N THR A 166 18.15 -6.78 -14.11
CA THR A 166 19.08 -6.31 -13.10
C THR A 166 19.61 -4.95 -13.51
N ILE A 167 19.54 -3.99 -12.60
CA ILE A 167 19.99 -2.62 -12.78
C ILE A 167 20.96 -2.23 -11.66
N PRO A 168 21.94 -1.37 -11.92
CA PRO A 168 22.73 -0.72 -10.88
C PRO A 168 21.82 0.06 -9.94
N ALA A 169 22.07 -0.05 -8.64
CA ALA A 169 21.25 0.57 -7.61
C ALA A 169 22.08 1.50 -6.71
N PRO A 170 21.47 2.56 -6.15
CA PRO A 170 22.15 3.45 -5.22
C PRO A 170 22.47 2.75 -3.89
N PRO A 171 23.33 3.33 -3.03
CA PRO A 171 23.88 2.65 -1.86
C PRO A 171 22.93 2.50 -0.67
N THR A 172 21.73 3.07 -0.72
CA THR A 172 20.75 2.98 0.37
C THR A 172 19.35 2.60 -0.13
N ILE A 173 18.57 1.91 0.71
CA ILE A 173 17.17 1.56 0.40
C ILE A 173 16.35 2.82 0.12
N ARG A 174 16.59 3.91 0.86
CA ARG A 174 15.86 5.16 0.66
C ARG A 174 16.09 5.76 -0.72
N GLU A 175 17.35 5.81 -1.16
CA GLU A 175 17.69 6.29 -2.51
C GLU A 175 17.22 5.32 -3.60
N LEU A 176 17.20 4.00 -3.31
CA LEU A 176 16.65 3.01 -4.21
C LEU A 176 15.16 3.26 -4.48
N VAL A 177 14.36 3.44 -3.43
CA VAL A 177 12.92 3.73 -3.56
C VAL A 177 12.71 4.99 -4.40
N ASP A 178 13.43 6.07 -4.12
CA ASP A 178 13.37 7.29 -4.92
C ASP A 178 13.77 7.08 -6.39
N THR A 179 14.79 6.25 -6.63
CA THR A 179 15.27 5.94 -7.99
C THR A 179 14.24 5.12 -8.77
N LEU A 180 13.61 4.15 -8.12
CA LEU A 180 12.58 3.32 -8.75
C LEU A 180 11.39 4.16 -9.22
N VAL A 181 10.89 5.04 -8.37
CA VAL A 181 9.79 5.94 -8.73
C VAL A 181 10.21 6.92 -9.82
N LYS A 182 11.32 7.63 -9.65
CA LYS A 182 11.69 8.75 -10.54
C LYS A 182 12.19 8.30 -11.92
N LYS A 183 12.91 7.17 -11.99
CA LYS A 183 13.55 6.74 -13.24
C LYS A 183 12.81 5.62 -13.95
N TYR A 184 12.09 4.80 -13.22
CA TYR A 184 11.50 3.58 -13.76
C TYR A 184 9.97 3.52 -13.63
N ASP A 185 9.38 4.51 -12.95
CA ASP A 185 7.94 4.55 -12.65
C ASP A 185 7.47 3.27 -11.92
N ILE A 186 8.31 2.79 -10.99
CA ILE A 186 8.05 1.59 -10.20
C ILE A 186 7.88 1.99 -8.74
N GLU A 187 6.71 1.71 -8.19
CA GLU A 187 6.44 1.81 -6.76
C GLU A 187 6.75 0.49 -6.07
N LEU A 188 7.60 0.55 -5.05
CA LEU A 188 7.85 -0.59 -4.18
C LEU A 188 6.70 -0.67 -3.16
N PRO A 189 6.02 -1.81 -3.01
CA PRO A 189 5.00 -1.95 -1.99
C PRO A 189 5.53 -1.64 -0.59
N LEU A 190 4.73 -0.93 0.23
CA LEU A 190 5.12 -0.47 1.56
C LEU A 190 6.35 0.45 1.59
N ALA A 191 6.62 1.17 0.49
CA ALA A 191 7.69 2.18 0.42
C ALA A 191 7.54 3.26 1.51
N ASP A 192 6.32 3.53 1.95
CA ASP A 192 5.98 4.46 3.03
C ASP A 192 6.79 4.24 4.30
N LEU A 193 7.11 2.97 4.63
CA LEU A 193 7.94 2.62 5.79
C LEU A 193 9.34 3.28 5.75
N PHE A 194 9.87 3.49 4.55
CA PHE A 194 11.15 4.14 4.35
C PHE A 194 11.02 5.66 4.31
N TYR A 195 9.86 6.19 3.89
CA TYR A 195 9.54 7.62 3.93
C TYR A 195 9.22 8.10 5.34
N TRP A 196 8.42 7.37 6.11
CA TRP A 196 8.11 7.71 7.50
C TRP A 196 9.33 7.71 8.41
N SER A 197 10.33 6.91 8.10
CA SER A 197 11.61 6.96 8.79
C SER A 197 12.45 8.20 8.45
N ASP A 198 12.01 9.09 7.54
CA ASP A 198 12.63 10.39 7.29
C ASP A 198 11.85 11.50 8.02
N ARG A 199 12.54 12.30 8.86
CA ARG A 199 11.92 13.38 9.67
C ARG A 199 11.19 14.46 8.88
N LYS A 200 11.32 14.47 7.56
CA LYS A 200 10.69 15.45 6.68
C LYS A 200 9.30 15.03 6.18
N SER A 201 8.83 13.85 6.55
CA SER A 201 7.62 13.24 5.97
C SER A 201 6.30 13.91 6.37
N THR A 202 6.28 14.75 7.43
CA THR A 202 5.05 15.40 7.92
C THR A 202 4.74 16.74 7.26
N GLY A 203 5.65 17.27 6.41
CA GLY A 203 5.54 18.61 5.82
C GLY A 203 4.33 18.83 4.93
N ASP A 204 3.92 17.78 4.22
CA ASP A 204 2.85 17.84 3.21
C ASP A 204 1.47 17.40 3.74
N ILE A 205 1.37 17.12 5.05
CA ILE A 205 0.10 16.75 5.68
C ILE A 205 -0.79 18.00 5.79
N VAL A 206 -1.93 17.96 5.12
CA VAL A 206 -2.93 19.04 5.11
C VAL A 206 -3.84 18.96 6.34
N SER A 207 -4.27 17.74 6.70
CA SER A 207 -5.02 17.48 7.91
C SER A 207 -4.58 16.19 8.59
N ALA A 208 -4.75 16.15 9.91
CA ALA A 208 -4.46 14.99 10.74
C ALA A 208 -5.55 14.86 11.80
N ALA A 209 -5.97 13.63 12.12
CA ALA A 209 -6.95 13.35 13.17
C ALA A 209 -6.56 12.10 13.94
N ASP A 210 -6.71 12.14 15.27
CA ASP A 210 -6.72 10.96 16.13
C ASP A 210 -8.16 10.43 16.18
N LEU A 211 -8.35 9.17 15.80
CA LEU A 211 -9.64 8.49 15.76
C LEU A 211 -9.86 7.55 16.97
N GLY A 212 -8.92 7.57 17.92
CA GLY A 212 -8.97 6.76 19.13
C GLY A 212 -8.38 5.35 18.95
N ASP A 213 -8.67 4.50 19.91
CA ASP A 213 -8.11 3.16 19.99
C ASP A 213 -8.85 2.16 19.10
N SER A 214 -8.10 1.19 18.59
CA SER A 214 -8.59 0.14 17.71
C SER A 214 -7.81 -1.15 17.91
N GLN A 215 -8.33 -2.26 17.38
CA GLN A 215 -7.66 -3.57 17.42
C GLN A 215 -7.31 -4.02 16.00
N VAL A 216 -6.06 -4.46 15.80
CA VAL A 216 -5.59 -5.06 14.55
C VAL A 216 -4.90 -6.38 14.86
N GLY A 217 -5.49 -7.51 14.45
CA GLY A 217 -4.92 -8.84 14.71
C GLY A 217 -4.67 -9.11 16.20
N GLY A 218 -5.56 -8.62 17.08
CA GLY A 218 -5.41 -8.77 18.54
C GLY A 218 -4.42 -7.79 19.19
N VAL A 219 -3.84 -6.86 18.43
CA VAL A 219 -2.91 -5.83 18.95
C VAL A 219 -3.65 -4.51 19.10
N THR A 220 -3.56 -3.89 20.28
CA THR A 220 -4.12 -2.56 20.54
C THR A 220 -3.30 -1.49 19.80
N CYS A 221 -3.98 -0.66 19.00
CA CYS A 221 -3.39 0.38 18.16
C CYS A 221 -4.13 1.69 18.37
N GLY A 222 -3.41 2.82 18.28
CA GLY A 222 -4.02 4.10 17.98
C GLY A 222 -4.34 4.19 16.49
N HIS A 223 -5.52 4.66 16.14
CA HIS A 223 -5.99 4.82 14.76
C HIS A 223 -5.93 6.28 14.36
N TYR A 224 -5.19 6.59 13.31
CA TYR A 224 -4.95 7.94 12.84
C TYR A 224 -5.30 8.09 11.37
N ALA A 225 -5.86 9.25 11.00
CA ALA A 225 -6.17 9.60 9.62
C ALA A 225 -5.41 10.87 9.22
N PHE A 226 -4.92 10.88 7.99
CA PHE A 226 -4.16 11.96 7.41
C PHE A 226 -4.64 12.28 6.00
N ARG A 227 -4.53 13.55 5.62
CA ARG A 227 -4.76 14.01 4.25
C ARG A 227 -3.52 14.68 3.70
N GLN A 228 -3.17 14.33 2.48
CA GLN A 228 -2.17 14.98 1.64
C GLN A 228 -2.84 15.46 0.35
N PRO A 229 -2.19 16.28 -0.48
CA PRO A 229 -2.81 16.82 -1.71
C PRO A 229 -3.33 15.75 -2.68
N ASP A 230 -2.68 14.60 -2.71
CA ASP A 230 -2.89 13.50 -3.66
C ASP A 230 -3.46 12.22 -3.02
N ALA A 231 -3.52 12.16 -1.68
CA ALA A 231 -4.00 10.98 -0.97
C ALA A 231 -4.67 11.28 0.37
N ASP A 232 -5.71 10.52 0.68
CA ASP A 232 -6.22 10.32 2.04
C ASP A 232 -5.71 8.98 2.55
N TRP A 233 -5.12 8.94 3.75
CA TRP A 233 -4.60 7.69 4.28
C TRP A 233 -4.82 7.55 5.78
N GLN A 234 -4.83 6.31 6.24
CA GLN A 234 -5.04 5.95 7.64
C GLN A 234 -3.96 4.95 8.05
N VAL A 235 -3.50 5.07 9.27
CA VAL A 235 -2.55 4.14 9.86
C VAL A 235 -2.99 3.74 11.27
N TRP A 236 -2.81 2.46 11.58
CA TRP A 236 -2.99 1.90 12.92
C TRP A 236 -1.62 1.62 13.49
N ILE A 237 -1.25 2.37 14.52
CA ILE A 237 0.07 2.31 15.16
C ILE A 237 -0.08 1.56 16.48
N GLN A 238 0.67 0.48 16.64
CA GLN A 238 0.72 -0.29 17.89
C GLN A 238 1.04 0.61 19.06
N GLN A 239 0.29 0.45 20.16
CA GLN A 239 0.56 1.14 21.42
C GLN A 239 1.71 0.49 22.20
N GLY A 240 2.31 1.26 23.13
CA GLY A 240 3.41 0.82 23.97
C GLY A 240 4.80 1.09 23.36
N ASP A 241 5.78 0.27 23.74
CA ASP A 241 7.21 0.51 23.48
C ASP A 241 7.62 0.30 22.02
N TYR A 242 6.79 -0.39 21.25
CA TYR A 242 7.06 -0.74 19.84
C TYR A 242 6.00 -0.11 18.93
N PRO A 243 6.07 1.20 18.63
CA PRO A 243 5.06 1.89 17.82
C PRO A 243 5.21 1.52 16.33
N LEU A 244 4.83 0.29 16.00
CA LEU A 244 4.87 -0.27 14.65
C LEU A 244 3.55 -0.05 13.93
N PRO A 245 3.55 0.30 12.63
CA PRO A 245 2.34 0.29 11.84
C PRO A 245 1.83 -1.15 11.68
N ARG A 246 0.59 -1.40 12.09
CA ARG A 246 -0.07 -2.71 11.98
C ARG A 246 -1.02 -2.79 10.80
N LYS A 247 -1.58 -1.64 10.41
CA LYS A 247 -2.43 -1.54 9.23
C LYS A 247 -2.24 -0.17 8.58
N LEU A 248 -2.28 -0.16 7.26
CA LEU A 248 -2.25 1.02 6.41
C LEU A 248 -3.40 0.94 5.42
N VAL A 249 -4.07 2.06 5.19
CA VAL A 249 -5.04 2.23 4.12
C VAL A 249 -4.72 3.53 3.41
N ILE A 250 -4.55 3.50 2.09
CA ILE A 250 -4.33 4.66 1.25
C ILE A 250 -5.45 4.73 0.22
N ARG A 251 -5.96 5.92 -0.03
CA ARG A 251 -6.91 6.21 -1.09
C ARG A 251 -6.36 7.35 -1.92
N THR A 252 -6.12 7.09 -3.19
CA THR A 252 -5.70 8.12 -4.15
C THR A 252 -6.84 9.09 -4.40
N THR A 253 -6.57 10.40 -4.34
CA THR A 253 -7.57 11.45 -4.52
C THR A 253 -7.49 12.15 -5.88
N THR A 254 -6.40 11.94 -6.61
CA THR A 254 -6.16 12.50 -7.95
C THR A 254 -6.80 11.69 -9.07
N ASP A 255 -7.27 10.48 -8.78
CA ASP A 255 -8.04 9.63 -9.68
C ASP A 255 -9.53 9.74 -9.31
N GLU A 256 -10.41 9.87 -10.30
CA GLU A 256 -11.86 10.00 -10.10
C GLU A 256 -12.44 8.75 -9.44
N ALA A 257 -11.96 7.56 -9.79
CA ALA A 257 -12.34 6.28 -9.20
C ALA A 257 -11.82 6.10 -7.78
N LYS A 258 -10.85 6.92 -7.34
CA LYS A 258 -10.26 6.93 -5.98
C LYS A 258 -9.83 5.54 -5.51
N PRO A 259 -9.00 4.82 -6.27
CA PRO A 259 -8.60 3.48 -5.93
C PRO A 259 -7.95 3.41 -4.54
N ARG A 260 -8.18 2.29 -3.88
CA ARG A 260 -7.74 2.02 -2.51
C ARG A 260 -6.62 0.98 -2.51
N PHE A 261 -5.66 1.19 -1.63
CA PHE A 261 -4.70 0.18 -1.19
C PHE A 261 -4.86 -0.06 0.31
N ALA A 262 -4.80 -1.30 0.76
CA ALA A 262 -4.74 -1.64 2.16
C ALA A 262 -3.67 -2.70 2.43
N ALA A 263 -3.06 -2.64 3.61
CA ALA A 263 -2.07 -3.60 4.07
C ALA A 263 -2.24 -3.86 5.56
N VAL A 264 -2.29 -5.14 5.96
CA VAL A 264 -2.24 -5.56 7.36
C VAL A 264 -0.91 -6.26 7.59
N MET A 265 -0.12 -5.76 8.54
CA MET A 265 1.29 -6.11 8.70
C MET A 265 1.55 -6.91 9.98
N THR A 266 2.27 -8.01 9.84
CA THR A 266 2.87 -8.77 10.94
C THR A 266 4.38 -8.58 10.91
N TRP A 267 4.96 -8.24 12.05
CA TRP A 267 6.37 -7.88 12.19
C TRP A 267 7.17 -8.97 12.90
N ASN A 268 8.36 -9.26 12.37
CA ASN A 268 9.42 -10.00 13.04
C ASN A 268 10.64 -9.08 13.16
N LEU A 269 11.01 -8.70 14.38
CA LEU A 269 12.11 -7.77 14.66
C LEU A 269 13.46 -8.49 14.87
N ALA A 270 13.47 -9.83 14.84
CA ALA A 270 14.67 -10.65 14.93
C ALA A 270 14.67 -11.72 13.82
N PRO A 271 14.64 -11.29 12.54
CA PRO A 271 14.59 -12.24 11.43
C PRO A 271 15.90 -13.03 11.33
N SER A 272 15.79 -14.30 10.92
CA SER A 272 16.95 -15.16 10.62
C SER A 272 17.03 -15.34 9.12
N TYR A 273 18.15 -14.92 8.52
CA TYR A 273 18.44 -15.07 7.09
C TYR A 273 19.97 -15.14 6.89
N ASN A 274 20.38 -15.53 5.71
CA ASN A 274 21.77 -15.47 5.28
C ASN A 274 21.93 -14.43 4.14
N ASP A 275 23.16 -14.09 3.78
CA ASP A 275 23.48 -13.10 2.74
C ASP A 275 22.89 -13.45 1.37
N ALA A 276 22.71 -14.73 1.07
CA ALA A 276 22.10 -15.18 -0.17
C ALA A 276 20.61 -14.78 -0.30
N ALA A 277 19.95 -14.41 0.80
CA ALA A 277 18.56 -13.92 0.76
C ALA A 277 18.40 -12.67 -0.10
N PHE A 278 19.44 -11.84 -0.22
CA PHE A 278 19.42 -10.57 -0.95
C PHE A 278 20.05 -10.64 -2.35
N THR A 279 20.52 -11.83 -2.74
CA THR A 279 21.19 -12.04 -4.02
C THR A 279 20.29 -12.85 -4.95
N PHE A 280 20.03 -12.30 -6.13
CA PHE A 280 19.27 -13.01 -7.15
C PHE A 280 20.17 -13.93 -7.95
N VAL A 281 19.82 -15.22 -8.00
CA VAL A 281 20.40 -16.19 -8.91
C VAL A 281 19.30 -16.57 -9.91
N PRO A 282 19.44 -16.18 -11.20
CA PRO A 282 18.39 -16.45 -12.17
C PRO A 282 18.24 -17.96 -12.38
N PRO A 283 16.99 -18.48 -12.44
CA PRO A 283 16.75 -19.84 -12.94
C PRO A 283 17.32 -20.03 -14.34
N ALA A 284 17.70 -21.26 -14.67
CA ALA A 284 18.36 -21.58 -15.95
C ALA A 284 17.50 -21.26 -17.19
N ASP A 285 16.18 -21.27 -17.00
CA ASP A 285 15.17 -20.98 -18.03
C ASP A 285 14.64 -19.54 -17.96
N ALA A 286 15.15 -18.71 -17.05
CA ALA A 286 14.70 -17.33 -16.92
C ALA A 286 15.30 -16.44 -18.01
N HIS A 287 14.48 -15.56 -18.56
CA HIS A 287 14.85 -14.64 -19.63
C HIS A 287 15.24 -13.27 -19.10
N ARG A 288 16.44 -12.83 -19.44
CA ARG A 288 16.88 -11.47 -19.11
C ARG A 288 16.28 -10.45 -20.07
N ILE A 289 15.75 -9.35 -19.49
CA ILE A 289 15.28 -8.18 -20.24
C ILE A 289 16.03 -6.92 -19.79
N THR A 290 16.00 -5.91 -20.64
CA THR A 290 16.53 -4.57 -20.31
C THR A 290 15.41 -3.71 -19.75
N MET A 291 15.65 -3.07 -18.60
CA MET A 291 14.73 -2.10 -18.03
C MET A 291 15.04 -0.72 -18.62
N THR A 292 14.02 -0.11 -19.24
CA THR A 292 14.14 1.22 -19.85
C THR A 292 13.74 2.28 -18.83
N GLN A 293 14.52 3.36 -18.73
CA GLN A 293 14.15 4.50 -17.90
C GLN A 293 13.02 5.28 -18.57
N VAL A 294 12.06 5.73 -17.78
CA VAL A 294 11.03 6.65 -18.24
C VAL A 294 11.71 8.00 -18.48
N LEU A 295 11.80 8.42 -19.75
CA LEU A 295 12.31 9.74 -20.07
C LEU A 295 11.40 10.80 -19.42
N ALA A 296 11.99 11.78 -18.76
CA ALA A 296 11.31 12.93 -18.16
C ALA A 296 10.68 13.84 -19.25
N SER A 297 9.71 13.33 -20.00
CA SER A 297 9.04 14.00 -21.11
C SER A 297 7.77 14.76 -20.69
N ARG A 298 7.73 15.28 -19.47
CA ARG A 298 6.53 15.99 -18.97
C ARG A 298 6.72 17.46 -18.59
N SER A 299 7.87 18.10 -18.86
CA SER A 299 8.06 19.52 -18.53
C SER A 299 8.04 20.50 -19.72
N GLU A 300 7.79 20.07 -20.98
CA GLU A 300 7.86 20.97 -22.16
C GLU A 300 6.52 21.18 -22.90
N ARG A 301 5.38 20.81 -22.33
CA ARG A 301 4.07 21.17 -22.91
C ARG A 301 3.32 22.22 -22.09
N GLY A 302 3.97 23.35 -21.82
CA GLY A 302 3.37 24.44 -21.02
C GLY A 302 3.94 25.82 -21.32
N SER A 303 4.61 26.03 -22.44
CA SER A 303 5.01 27.39 -22.88
C SER A 303 4.87 27.51 -24.38
N GLY A 304 3.65 27.76 -24.84
CA GLY A 304 3.37 28.04 -26.24
C GLY A 304 1.91 28.45 -26.38
N HIS A 305 1.64 29.69 -26.14
CA HIS A 305 0.80 30.73 -26.72
C HIS A 305 0.12 31.57 -25.65
#